data_65781634e913eb2f2f8e7a3f56c53454
#
_entry.id   65781634e913eb2f2f8e7a3f56c53454
#
_cell.length_a   1.000
_cell.length_b   1.000
_cell.length_c   1.000
_cell.angle_alpha   90.00
_cell.angle_beta   90.00
_cell.angle_gamma   90.00
#
_symmetry.space_group_name_H-M   'P 1'
#
loop_
_entity.id
_entity.type
_entity.pdbx_description
1 polymer ?
#
loop_
_entity_poly.entity_id
_entity_poly.type
_entity_poly.pdbx_seq_one_letter_code
_entity_poly.pdbx_strand_id
1 'polypeptide(L)'
;ESRGLGDVYKRQVCAQPGPTLLHVVTKKGKGYAPAESNPGNYHGVSKFDLTGIPDPEVAPAESFSNAFGRTLSAAGNTDKTLCAITAAMKYGTGLQFFSHAHPERFFDVGMAEQHAVTFAAGLASKGMLPVVCIYSTFLQRSYDQIIHDVNLLHENVVFAVDRAGFVPGDGETHQGIYDPAFLSQTGMPIYSPSNYEELRHWLPILLSHEMQGPRAIRYPRGGESKALAKYGCSGKEYDKLIFTPGAKTALVSYADEVEDVLTAAELLAKEGIPCDVYKLVRIFPFEEELIRDLSAY
;
A
#
# COMPACT_ATOMS: atom_id res chain seq x y z
N GLU A 1 27.61 -28.57 13.46
CA GLU A 1 26.55 -27.58 13.72
C GLU A 1 26.45 -27.30 15.20
N SER A 2 26.60 -26.04 15.56
CA SER A 2 26.80 -25.61 16.95
C SER A 2 25.52 -25.36 17.72
N ARG A 3 24.53 -26.23 17.74
CA ARG A 3 23.35 -26.07 18.62
C ARG A 3 23.76 -25.95 20.10
N GLY A 4 24.81 -26.67 20.52
CA GLY A 4 25.37 -26.59 21.87
C GLY A 4 26.12 -25.30 22.17
N LEU A 5 26.86 -24.73 21.22
CA LEU A 5 27.63 -23.49 21.43
C LEU A 5 26.73 -22.25 21.59
N GLY A 6 25.62 -22.17 20.86
CA GLY A 6 24.66 -21.08 21.04
C GLY A 6 24.12 -20.98 22.46
N ASP A 7 23.83 -22.12 23.09
CA ASP A 7 23.36 -22.18 24.48
C ASP A 7 24.46 -21.83 25.51
N VAL A 8 25.71 -22.19 25.20
CA VAL A 8 26.86 -21.80 26.04
C VAL A 8 27.03 -20.28 26.07
N TYR A 9 27.03 -19.61 24.91
CA TYR A 9 27.15 -18.16 24.84
C TYR A 9 25.99 -17.43 25.50
N LYS A 10 24.76 -17.91 25.32
CA LYS A 10 23.58 -17.36 26.02
C LYS A 10 23.75 -17.42 27.54
N ARG A 11 24.17 -18.60 28.09
CA ARG A 11 24.39 -18.76 29.53
C ARG A 11 25.54 -17.86 30.05
N GLN A 12 26.62 -17.74 29.27
CA GLN A 12 27.74 -16.84 29.64
C GLN A 12 27.28 -15.38 29.70
N VAL A 13 26.50 -14.91 28.71
CA VAL A 13 25.94 -13.56 28.69
C VAL A 13 24.99 -13.33 29.86
N CYS A 14 24.10 -14.26 30.15
CA CYS A 14 23.17 -14.17 31.29
C CYS A 14 23.88 -14.19 32.65
N ALA A 15 25.09 -14.71 32.75
CA ALA A 15 25.89 -14.75 33.98
C ALA A 15 26.68 -13.45 34.20
N GLN A 16 26.71 -12.51 33.28
CA GLN A 16 27.39 -11.23 33.45
C GLN A 16 26.64 -10.33 34.44
N PRO A 17 27.31 -9.63 35.34
CA PRO A 17 26.66 -8.83 36.38
C PRO A 17 26.11 -7.46 35.91
N GLY A 18 26.26 -7.11 34.62
CA GLY A 18 25.87 -5.81 34.09
C GLY A 18 25.30 -5.89 32.69
N PRO A 19 24.92 -4.74 32.07
CA PRO A 19 24.47 -4.69 30.69
C PRO A 19 25.50 -5.32 29.74
N THR A 20 25.04 -6.25 28.92
CA THR A 20 25.92 -7.00 28.02
C THR A 20 25.35 -7.01 26.63
N LEU A 21 26.14 -6.65 25.61
CA LEU A 21 25.81 -6.72 24.21
C LEU A 21 26.26 -8.05 23.61
N LEU A 22 25.32 -8.86 23.15
CA LEU A 22 25.59 -10.06 22.35
C LEU A 22 25.32 -9.77 20.87
N HIS A 23 26.39 -9.60 20.08
CA HIS A 23 26.28 -9.46 18.63
C HIS A 23 26.28 -10.84 17.96
N VAL A 24 25.15 -11.20 17.34
CA VAL A 24 24.98 -12.46 16.63
C VAL A 24 24.89 -12.19 15.12
N VAL A 25 25.86 -12.74 14.37
CA VAL A 25 25.87 -12.64 12.89
C VAL A 25 25.28 -13.91 12.30
N THR A 26 24.22 -13.75 11.53
CA THR A 26 23.54 -14.87 10.84
C THR A 26 23.50 -14.65 9.35
N LYS A 27 23.31 -15.73 8.59
CA LYS A 27 23.02 -15.67 7.14
C LYS A 27 21.58 -16.11 6.93
N LYS A 28 20.71 -15.21 6.42
CA LYS A 28 19.32 -15.52 6.14
C LYS A 28 19.23 -16.60 5.05
N GLY A 29 18.40 -17.62 5.29
CA GLY A 29 18.25 -18.76 4.37
C GLY A 29 19.35 -19.81 4.44
N LYS A 30 20.30 -19.73 5.40
CA LYS A 30 21.44 -20.65 5.51
C LYS A 30 21.01 -22.12 5.51
N GLY A 31 21.65 -22.90 4.66
CA GLY A 31 21.39 -24.32 4.47
C GLY A 31 20.49 -24.63 3.26
N TYR A 32 19.92 -23.60 2.61
CA TYR A 32 19.15 -23.76 1.37
C TYR A 32 19.63 -22.74 0.32
N ALA A 33 20.37 -23.21 -0.67
CA ALA A 33 21.06 -22.35 -1.65
C ALA A 33 20.14 -21.32 -2.34
N PRO A 34 18.90 -21.66 -2.79
CA PRO A 34 18.01 -20.66 -3.38
C PRO A 34 17.64 -19.52 -2.42
N ALA A 35 17.41 -19.84 -1.12
CA ALA A 35 17.11 -18.82 -0.11
C ALA A 35 18.34 -18.00 0.29
N GLU A 36 19.53 -18.58 0.20
CA GLU A 36 20.78 -17.87 0.45
C GLU A 36 21.10 -16.87 -0.65
N SER A 37 20.75 -17.21 -1.91
CA SER A 37 20.98 -16.34 -3.08
C SER A 37 19.94 -15.21 -3.18
N ASN A 38 18.69 -15.47 -2.78
CA ASN A 38 17.61 -14.48 -2.79
C ASN A 38 16.75 -14.57 -1.51
N PRO A 39 17.25 -14.13 -0.36
CA PRO A 39 16.54 -14.25 0.92
C PRO A 39 15.23 -13.46 0.99
N GLY A 40 15.02 -12.48 0.10
CA GLY A 40 13.79 -11.71 0.00
C GLY A 40 12.60 -12.56 -0.47
N ASN A 41 12.78 -13.35 -1.52
CA ASN A 41 11.75 -14.26 -2.05
C ASN A 41 11.35 -15.36 -1.06
N TYR A 42 12.24 -15.70 -0.12
CA TYR A 42 12.02 -16.73 0.88
C TYR A 42 11.69 -16.18 2.27
N HIS A 43 11.33 -14.89 2.38
CA HIS A 43 10.99 -14.28 3.67
C HIS A 43 9.64 -14.75 4.21
N GLY A 44 8.63 -14.83 3.36
CA GLY A 44 7.30 -15.34 3.70
C GLY A 44 6.78 -16.15 2.52
N VAL A 45 7.02 -17.46 2.54
CA VAL A 45 6.67 -18.34 1.42
C VAL A 45 5.35 -19.05 1.66
N SER A 46 4.50 -19.04 0.64
CA SER A 46 3.37 -19.94 0.52
C SER A 46 3.86 -21.34 0.13
N LYS A 47 2.95 -22.32 0.01
CA LYS A 47 3.28 -23.64 -0.51
C LYS A 47 3.95 -23.52 -1.88
N PHE A 48 5.14 -24.11 -2.03
CA PHE A 48 5.93 -24.09 -3.27
C PHE A 48 6.51 -25.47 -3.59
N ASP A 49 6.92 -25.68 -4.83
CA ASP A 49 7.65 -26.86 -5.28
C ASP A 49 9.13 -26.79 -4.85
N LEU A 50 9.74 -27.95 -4.60
CA LEU A 50 11.18 -28.06 -4.25
C LEU A 50 12.11 -27.62 -5.38
N THR A 51 11.63 -27.51 -6.61
CA THR A 51 12.37 -26.93 -7.74
C THR A 51 12.63 -25.44 -7.60
N GLY A 52 11.96 -24.79 -6.66
CA GLY A 52 12.14 -23.39 -6.29
C GLY A 52 10.86 -22.57 -6.39
N ILE A 53 10.94 -21.36 -5.88
CA ILE A 53 9.88 -20.36 -6.05
C ILE A 53 10.14 -19.65 -7.38
N PRO A 54 9.14 -19.50 -8.27
CA PRO A 54 9.30 -18.68 -9.46
C PRO A 54 9.79 -17.28 -9.09
N ASP A 55 10.72 -16.76 -9.87
CA ASP A 55 11.16 -15.37 -9.67
C ASP A 55 9.97 -14.43 -9.92
N PRO A 56 9.54 -13.64 -8.92
CA PRO A 56 8.41 -12.73 -9.09
C PRO A 56 8.69 -11.62 -10.12
N GLU A 57 9.95 -11.37 -10.44
CA GLU A 57 10.32 -10.39 -11.48
C GLU A 57 10.10 -10.95 -12.89
N VAL A 58 10.08 -12.29 -13.04
CA VAL A 58 9.93 -12.94 -14.36
C VAL A 58 8.46 -13.07 -14.78
N ALA A 59 7.61 -13.54 -13.91
CA ALA A 59 6.19 -13.75 -14.22
C ALA A 59 5.31 -13.72 -12.94
N PRO A 60 5.24 -12.59 -12.24
CA PRO A 60 4.40 -12.52 -11.05
C PRO A 60 2.91 -12.57 -11.43
N ALA A 61 2.10 -13.22 -10.60
CA ALA A 61 0.66 -13.14 -10.71
C ALA A 61 0.19 -11.69 -10.58
N GLU A 62 -0.87 -11.32 -11.30
CA GLU A 62 -1.40 -9.96 -11.21
C GLU A 62 -2.01 -9.73 -9.82
N SER A 63 -1.70 -8.58 -9.26
CA SER A 63 -2.17 -8.10 -7.96
C SER A 63 -2.16 -6.58 -7.97
N PHE A 64 -2.79 -5.95 -6.98
CA PHE A 64 -2.71 -4.49 -6.84
C PHE A 64 -1.27 -4.01 -6.69
N SER A 65 -0.45 -4.67 -5.87
CA SER A 65 0.97 -4.34 -5.71
C SER A 65 1.75 -4.43 -7.03
N ASN A 66 1.50 -5.49 -7.83
CA ASN A 66 2.16 -5.66 -9.12
C ASN A 66 1.66 -4.65 -10.17
N ALA A 67 0.36 -4.38 -10.22
CA ALA A 67 -0.22 -3.35 -11.09
C ALA A 67 0.35 -1.98 -10.75
N PHE A 68 0.44 -1.64 -9.46
CA PHE A 68 1.08 -0.42 -8.95
C PHE A 68 2.55 -0.34 -9.38
N GLY A 69 3.35 -1.36 -9.07
CA GLY A 69 4.79 -1.35 -9.33
C GLY A 69 5.12 -1.24 -10.82
N ARG A 70 4.36 -1.90 -11.70
CA ARG A 70 4.51 -1.77 -13.16
C ARG A 70 4.15 -0.36 -13.64
N THR A 71 3.04 0.20 -13.15
CA THR A 71 2.61 1.54 -13.52
C THR A 71 3.62 2.59 -13.05
N LEU A 72 4.12 2.47 -11.82
CA LEU A 72 5.17 3.33 -11.28
C LEU A 72 6.48 3.21 -12.08
N SER A 73 6.89 1.99 -12.42
CA SER A 73 8.08 1.74 -13.22
C SER A 73 7.97 2.36 -14.62
N ALA A 74 6.80 2.25 -15.25
CA ALA A 74 6.53 2.88 -16.54
C ALA A 74 6.60 4.42 -16.46
N ALA A 75 6.02 5.03 -15.41
CA ALA A 75 6.10 6.47 -15.18
C ALA A 75 7.56 6.94 -14.99
N GLY A 76 8.39 6.16 -14.30
CA GLY A 76 9.82 6.44 -14.11
C GLY A 76 10.65 6.47 -15.40
N ASN A 77 10.15 5.91 -16.50
CA ASN A 77 10.82 6.03 -17.81
C ASN A 77 10.77 7.46 -18.36
N THR A 78 9.68 8.15 -18.13
CA THR A 78 9.43 9.52 -18.64
C THR A 78 9.80 10.59 -17.64
N ASP A 79 9.50 10.39 -16.36
CA ASP A 79 9.83 11.32 -15.29
C ASP A 79 11.10 10.90 -14.54
N LYS A 80 12.16 11.66 -14.68
CA LYS A 80 13.46 11.42 -14.05
C LYS A 80 13.55 11.95 -12.61
N THR A 81 12.60 12.77 -12.18
CA THR A 81 12.52 13.24 -10.79
C THR A 81 11.87 12.20 -9.87
N LEU A 82 11.12 11.25 -10.46
CA LEU A 82 10.40 10.22 -9.73
C LEU A 82 11.38 9.23 -9.10
N CYS A 83 11.24 9.02 -7.79
CA CYS A 83 12.00 8.02 -7.04
C CYS A 83 11.08 7.23 -6.10
N ALA A 84 11.47 6.00 -5.78
CA ALA A 84 10.68 5.10 -4.94
C ALA A 84 11.44 4.74 -3.66
N ILE A 85 10.74 4.82 -2.52
CA ILE A 85 11.30 4.57 -1.20
C ILE A 85 10.46 3.51 -0.50
N THR A 86 11.09 2.54 0.14
CA THR A 86 10.43 1.55 0.97
C THR A 86 11.23 1.23 2.23
N ALA A 87 10.61 0.55 3.18
CA ALA A 87 11.20 0.14 4.45
C ALA A 87 11.20 -1.40 4.56
N ALA A 88 12.11 -2.07 3.85
CA ALA A 88 12.25 -3.53 3.76
C ALA A 88 11.01 -4.25 3.17
N MET A 89 10.23 -3.58 2.30
CA MET A 89 8.98 -4.11 1.73
C MET A 89 9.00 -4.18 0.19
N LYS A 90 10.19 -4.21 -0.45
CA LYS A 90 10.37 -4.15 -1.90
C LYS A 90 9.41 -5.07 -2.69
N TYR A 91 9.38 -6.34 -2.36
CA TYR A 91 8.56 -7.32 -3.09
C TYR A 91 7.07 -7.20 -2.75
N GLY A 92 6.77 -6.93 -1.50
CA GLY A 92 5.39 -6.82 -1.05
C GLY A 92 4.66 -5.59 -1.56
N THR A 93 5.38 -4.53 -1.92
CA THR A 93 4.83 -3.30 -2.49
C THR A 93 4.95 -3.23 -4.02
N GLY A 94 5.41 -4.31 -4.67
CA GLY A 94 5.58 -4.34 -6.13
C GLY A 94 6.77 -3.52 -6.65
N LEU A 95 7.65 -3.04 -5.78
CA LEU A 95 8.77 -2.18 -6.17
C LEU A 95 9.94 -2.92 -6.85
N GLN A 96 9.88 -4.26 -6.99
CA GLN A 96 10.85 -5.01 -7.77
C GLN A 96 10.95 -4.50 -9.22
N PHE A 97 9.82 -4.10 -9.83
CA PHE A 97 9.81 -3.56 -11.19
C PHE A 97 10.55 -2.22 -11.29
N PHE A 98 10.26 -1.31 -10.35
CA PHE A 98 10.93 0.00 -10.33
C PHE A 98 12.41 -0.14 -9.98
N SER A 99 12.76 -0.95 -8.97
CA SER A 99 14.16 -1.16 -8.56
C SER A 99 15.02 -1.81 -9.64
N HIS A 100 14.42 -2.65 -10.50
CA HIS A 100 15.12 -3.24 -11.64
C HIS A 100 15.35 -2.23 -12.77
N ALA A 101 14.32 -1.45 -13.11
CA ALA A 101 14.38 -0.48 -14.22
C ALA A 101 15.11 0.82 -13.86
N HIS A 102 15.08 1.22 -12.59
CA HIS A 102 15.60 2.51 -12.10
C HIS A 102 16.35 2.34 -10.76
N PRO A 103 17.42 1.51 -10.71
CA PRO A 103 18.12 1.19 -9.46
C PRO A 103 18.72 2.41 -8.76
N GLU A 104 19.09 3.45 -9.50
CA GLU A 104 19.68 4.70 -8.98
C GLU A 104 18.66 5.62 -8.31
N ARG A 105 17.36 5.34 -8.47
CA ARG A 105 16.24 6.10 -7.90
C ARG A 105 15.35 5.26 -6.98
N PHE A 106 15.83 4.08 -6.63
CA PHE A 106 15.19 3.18 -5.68
C PHE A 106 15.97 3.15 -4.36
N PHE A 107 15.26 3.34 -3.26
CA PHE A 107 15.84 3.39 -1.91
C PHE A 107 15.10 2.44 -0.96
N ASP A 108 15.80 1.49 -0.40
CA ASP A 108 15.30 0.67 0.70
C ASP A 108 16.03 1.05 1.98
N VAL A 109 15.33 1.67 2.90
CA VAL A 109 15.91 2.19 4.15
C VAL A 109 15.95 1.15 5.28
N GLY A 110 15.57 -0.10 5.00
CA GLY A 110 15.38 -1.11 6.03
C GLY A 110 14.12 -0.86 6.85
N MET A 111 13.99 -1.51 8.01
CA MET A 111 12.82 -1.35 8.90
C MET A 111 12.87 -0.01 9.65
N ALA A 112 12.77 1.09 8.91
CA ALA A 112 12.90 2.46 9.40
C ALA A 112 11.88 3.39 8.70
N GLU A 113 10.61 3.15 8.93
CA GLU A 113 9.50 3.84 8.25
C GLU A 113 9.55 5.35 8.49
N GLN A 114 9.88 5.80 9.69
CA GLN A 114 10.05 7.22 10.02
C GLN A 114 11.14 7.86 9.16
N HIS A 115 12.29 7.16 9.02
CA HIS A 115 13.38 7.63 8.16
C HIS A 115 12.95 7.71 6.69
N ALA A 116 12.16 6.74 6.21
CA ALA A 116 11.64 6.76 4.84
C ALA A 116 10.88 8.06 4.53
N VAL A 117 10.04 8.50 5.46
CA VAL A 117 9.22 9.71 5.28
C VAL A 117 10.05 10.98 5.37
N THR A 118 10.92 11.11 6.38
CA THR A 118 11.84 12.27 6.50
C THR A 118 12.79 12.36 5.30
N PHE A 119 13.31 11.21 4.83
CA PHE A 119 14.16 11.15 3.64
C PHE A 119 13.40 11.58 2.38
N ALA A 120 12.13 11.16 2.23
CA ALA A 120 11.26 11.59 1.14
C ALA A 120 11.07 13.12 1.16
N ALA A 121 10.79 13.72 2.32
CA ALA A 121 10.67 15.17 2.45
C ALA A 121 11.94 15.89 2.00
N GLY A 122 13.12 15.38 2.40
CA GLY A 122 14.40 15.93 1.97
C GLY A 122 14.64 15.84 0.45
N LEU A 123 14.21 14.75 -0.20
CA LEU A 123 14.27 14.63 -1.66
C LEU A 123 13.28 15.57 -2.36
N ALA A 124 12.05 15.68 -1.84
CA ALA A 124 11.02 16.57 -2.38
C ALA A 124 11.45 18.03 -2.34
N SER A 125 12.08 18.48 -1.24
CA SER A 125 12.62 19.85 -1.10
C SER A 125 13.72 20.19 -2.13
N LYS A 126 14.25 19.18 -2.83
CA LYS A 126 15.24 19.33 -3.91
C LYS A 126 14.65 19.07 -5.29
N GLY A 127 13.32 19.04 -5.42
CA GLY A 127 12.62 18.92 -6.69
C GLY A 127 12.46 17.48 -7.20
N MET A 128 12.75 16.48 -6.38
CA MET A 128 12.37 15.10 -6.68
C MET A 128 10.88 14.88 -6.39
N LEU A 129 10.31 13.84 -6.98
CA LEU A 129 8.96 13.35 -6.66
C LEU A 129 9.06 11.96 -6.01
N PRO A 130 9.26 11.89 -4.69
CA PRO A 130 9.36 10.63 -3.99
C PRO A 130 7.99 9.96 -3.80
N VAL A 131 7.97 8.64 -4.02
CA VAL A 131 6.84 7.75 -3.74
C VAL A 131 7.24 6.85 -2.57
N VAL A 132 6.61 7.04 -1.43
CA VAL A 132 6.84 6.26 -0.20
C VAL A 132 5.90 5.07 -0.21
N CYS A 133 6.44 3.86 -0.39
CA CYS A 133 5.68 2.63 -0.54
C CYS A 133 5.81 1.77 0.72
N ILE A 134 4.81 1.80 1.57
CA ILE A 134 4.81 1.16 2.89
C ILE A 134 3.43 0.52 3.13
N TYR A 135 3.39 -0.61 3.85
CA TYR A 135 2.12 -1.21 4.28
C TYR A 135 1.36 -0.30 5.23
N SER A 136 0.06 -0.26 5.09
CA SER A 136 -0.83 0.58 5.90
C SER A 136 -0.52 0.51 7.40
N THR A 137 -0.46 -0.69 7.96
CA THR A 137 -0.19 -0.89 9.39
C THR A 137 1.17 -0.34 9.83
N PHE A 138 2.20 -0.39 8.97
CA PHE A 138 3.55 0.09 9.31
C PHE A 138 3.71 1.59 9.08
N LEU A 139 2.93 2.18 8.18
CA LEU A 139 2.96 3.61 7.92
C LEU A 139 2.57 4.44 9.16
N GLN A 140 1.74 3.89 10.06
CA GLN A 140 1.37 4.59 11.30
C GLN A 140 2.59 4.94 12.19
N ARG A 141 3.73 4.24 12.06
CA ARG A 141 4.98 4.58 12.76
C ARG A 141 5.55 5.93 12.35
N SER A 142 5.19 6.40 11.16
CA SER A 142 5.69 7.64 10.56
C SER A 142 4.69 8.79 10.65
N TYR A 143 3.65 8.66 11.47
CA TYR A 143 2.57 9.65 11.55
C TYR A 143 3.08 11.05 11.89
N ASP A 144 4.00 11.17 12.84
CA ASP A 144 4.64 12.43 13.19
C ASP A 144 5.41 13.03 12.01
N GLN A 145 6.23 12.23 11.32
CA GLN A 145 7.01 12.67 10.17
C GLN A 145 6.12 13.07 8.99
N ILE A 146 4.99 12.39 8.78
CA ILE A 146 4.01 12.77 7.76
C ILE A 146 3.46 14.17 8.05
N ILE A 147 3.12 14.46 9.30
CA ILE A 147 2.62 15.79 9.70
C ILE A 147 3.74 16.82 9.62
N HIS A 148 4.84 16.59 10.30
CA HIS A 148 5.86 17.59 10.56
C HIS A 148 6.78 17.82 9.36
N ASP A 149 7.31 16.74 8.77
CA ASP A 149 8.34 16.87 7.74
C ASP A 149 7.75 17.04 6.33
N VAL A 150 6.53 16.52 6.10
CA VAL A 150 5.90 16.53 4.77
C VAL A 150 4.75 17.53 4.70
N ASN A 151 3.73 17.38 5.57
CA ASN A 151 2.48 18.12 5.44
C ASN A 151 2.63 19.61 5.80
N LEU A 152 3.28 19.93 6.93
CA LEU A 152 3.51 21.33 7.33
C LEU A 152 4.38 22.10 6.33
N LEU A 153 5.30 21.42 5.67
CA LEU A 153 6.17 22.00 4.64
C LEU A 153 5.56 21.95 3.24
N HIS A 154 4.38 21.33 3.11
CA HIS A 154 3.66 21.14 1.84
C HIS A 154 4.53 20.48 0.76
N GLU A 155 5.35 19.51 1.17
CA GLU A 155 6.28 18.81 0.29
C GLU A 155 5.55 17.85 -0.66
N ASN A 156 6.04 17.77 -1.90
CA ASN A 156 5.49 16.91 -2.94
C ASN A 156 5.87 15.44 -2.71
N VAL A 157 5.17 14.74 -1.84
CA VAL A 157 5.36 13.32 -1.52
C VAL A 157 4.09 12.53 -1.86
N VAL A 158 4.25 11.41 -2.56
CA VAL A 158 3.16 10.47 -2.82
C VAL A 158 3.29 9.28 -1.86
N PHE A 159 2.27 9.02 -1.08
CA PHE A 159 2.19 7.85 -0.21
C PHE A 159 1.44 6.72 -0.92
N ALA A 160 2.13 5.65 -1.27
CA ALA A 160 1.54 4.43 -1.81
C ALA A 160 1.36 3.42 -0.67
N VAL A 161 0.13 3.33 -0.18
CA VAL A 161 -0.23 2.57 1.01
C VAL A 161 -0.74 1.19 0.59
N ASP A 162 0.13 0.20 0.66
CA ASP A 162 -0.19 -1.19 0.34
C ASP A 162 -0.81 -1.90 1.55
N ARG A 163 -1.51 -3.01 1.37
CA ARG A 163 -2.24 -3.75 2.41
C ARG A 163 -3.28 -2.87 3.13
N ALA A 164 -3.97 -2.03 2.38
CA ALA A 164 -5.10 -1.28 2.90
C ALA A 164 -6.33 -2.18 3.06
N GLY A 165 -7.14 -1.94 4.09
CA GLY A 165 -8.30 -2.77 4.42
C GLY A 165 -7.95 -4.01 5.23
N PHE A 166 -8.80 -5.04 5.15
CA PHE A 166 -8.58 -6.29 5.85
C PHE A 166 -7.55 -7.17 5.13
N VAL A 167 -6.62 -7.74 5.91
CA VAL A 167 -5.51 -8.55 5.39
C VAL A 167 -5.47 -9.92 6.08
N PRO A 168 -6.43 -10.80 5.80
CA PRO A 168 -6.56 -12.07 6.54
C PRO A 168 -5.36 -13.01 6.38
N GLY A 169 -4.63 -12.92 5.27
CA GLY A 169 -3.48 -13.78 4.99
C GLY A 169 -2.20 -13.44 5.74
N ASP A 170 -2.08 -12.22 6.30
CA ASP A 170 -0.86 -11.76 6.98
C ASP A 170 -1.05 -11.67 8.52
N GLY A 171 -2.25 -11.98 9.03
CA GLY A 171 -2.56 -12.04 10.46
C GLY A 171 -2.85 -10.69 11.10
N GLU A 172 -2.96 -10.68 12.42
CA GLU A 172 -3.44 -9.55 13.23
C GLU A 172 -2.58 -8.29 13.10
N THR A 173 -1.29 -8.45 12.87
CA THR A 173 -0.32 -7.34 12.84
C THR A 173 -0.30 -6.57 11.52
N HIS A 174 -1.03 -7.02 10.50
CA HIS A 174 -0.96 -6.45 9.15
C HIS A 174 -2.28 -5.81 8.69
N GLN A 175 -3.24 -5.60 9.58
CA GLN A 175 -4.53 -5.01 9.24
C GLN A 175 -4.39 -3.52 8.88
N GLY A 176 -4.89 -3.15 7.69
CA GLY A 176 -4.74 -1.82 7.11
C GLY A 176 -5.99 -0.96 7.25
N ILE A 177 -6.50 -0.79 8.47
CA ILE A 177 -7.78 -0.13 8.73
C ILE A 177 -7.67 1.29 9.29
N TYR A 178 -6.47 1.72 9.70
CA TYR A 178 -6.28 3.00 10.40
C TYR A 178 -5.77 4.13 9.51
N ASP A 179 -5.19 3.79 8.34
CA ASP A 179 -4.56 4.79 7.45
C ASP A 179 -5.53 5.89 6.97
N PRO A 180 -6.81 5.63 6.63
CA PRO A 180 -7.71 6.73 6.27
C PRO A 180 -7.90 7.73 7.40
N ALA A 181 -7.99 7.26 8.65
CA ALA A 181 -8.22 8.11 9.80
C ALA A 181 -7.03 9.02 10.10
N PHE A 182 -5.80 8.51 10.14
CA PHE A 182 -4.66 9.35 10.46
C PHE A 182 -4.18 10.19 9.26
N LEU A 183 -4.32 9.72 8.01
CA LEU A 183 -3.97 10.51 6.83
C LEU A 183 -4.96 11.66 6.59
N SER A 184 -6.26 11.44 6.79
CA SER A 184 -7.26 12.51 6.60
C SER A 184 -7.05 13.71 7.54
N GLN A 185 -6.48 13.50 8.72
CA GLN A 185 -6.16 14.57 9.67
C GLN A 185 -5.12 15.56 9.12
N THR A 186 -4.31 15.16 8.16
CA THR A 186 -3.32 16.04 7.51
C THR A 186 -3.93 16.93 6.43
N GLY A 187 -5.15 16.65 5.98
CA GLY A 187 -5.79 17.35 4.87
C GLY A 187 -5.39 16.85 3.49
N MET A 188 -4.44 15.92 3.36
CA MET A 188 -4.02 15.40 2.06
C MET A 188 -5.11 14.59 1.36
N PRO A 189 -5.24 14.67 0.02
CA PRO A 189 -6.16 13.82 -0.71
C PRO A 189 -5.76 12.34 -0.65
N ILE A 190 -6.77 11.48 -0.47
CA ILE A 190 -6.62 10.03 -0.33
C ILE A 190 -7.48 9.34 -1.37
N TYR A 191 -6.84 8.54 -2.23
CA TYR A 191 -7.50 7.75 -3.28
C TYR A 191 -7.47 6.26 -2.93
N SER A 192 -8.56 5.57 -3.18
CA SER A 192 -8.73 4.14 -2.87
C SER A 192 -9.39 3.41 -4.06
N PRO A 193 -8.61 3.07 -5.10
CA PRO A 193 -9.13 2.36 -6.27
C PRO A 193 -9.64 0.97 -5.89
N SER A 194 -10.74 0.55 -6.50
CA SER A 194 -11.42 -0.74 -6.28
C SER A 194 -11.05 -1.80 -7.30
N ASN A 195 -10.38 -1.42 -8.41
CA ASN A 195 -9.93 -2.31 -9.47
C ASN A 195 -8.62 -1.81 -10.12
N TYR A 196 -8.02 -2.64 -10.97
CA TYR A 196 -6.75 -2.31 -11.61
C TYR A 196 -6.84 -1.15 -12.61
N GLU A 197 -7.97 -0.96 -13.28
CA GLU A 197 -8.15 0.14 -14.24
C GLU A 197 -8.16 1.48 -13.51
N GLU A 198 -8.85 1.56 -12.39
CA GLU A 198 -8.81 2.76 -11.53
C GLU A 198 -7.40 3.04 -10.99
N LEU A 199 -6.69 2.02 -10.51
CA LEU A 199 -5.30 2.18 -10.07
C LEU A 199 -4.43 2.74 -11.19
N ARG A 200 -4.50 2.17 -12.40
CA ARG A 200 -3.71 2.59 -13.57
C ARG A 200 -4.10 3.97 -14.08
N HIS A 201 -5.34 4.38 -13.88
CA HIS A 201 -5.81 5.72 -14.24
C HIS A 201 -5.35 6.77 -13.23
N TRP A 202 -5.58 6.54 -11.94
CA TRP A 202 -5.34 7.54 -10.92
C TRP A 202 -3.88 7.69 -10.52
N LEU A 203 -3.08 6.62 -10.55
CA LEU A 203 -1.68 6.71 -10.16
C LEU A 203 -0.88 7.71 -11.02
N PRO A 204 -0.95 7.72 -12.35
CA PRO A 204 -0.27 8.76 -13.16
C PRO A 204 -0.73 10.19 -12.85
N ILE A 205 -2.01 10.39 -12.51
CA ILE A 205 -2.54 11.70 -12.12
C ILE A 205 -1.90 12.14 -10.79
N LEU A 206 -1.81 11.24 -9.82
CA LEU A 206 -1.18 11.50 -8.53
C LEU A 206 0.34 11.70 -8.64
N LEU A 207 0.98 11.15 -9.67
CA LEU A 207 2.39 11.37 -9.98
C LEU A 207 2.63 12.62 -10.82
N SER A 208 1.58 13.35 -11.21
CA SER A 208 1.72 14.59 -11.97
C SER A 208 2.32 15.71 -11.12
N HIS A 209 3.20 16.50 -11.75
CA HIS A 209 3.72 17.75 -11.16
C HIS A 209 2.69 18.88 -11.09
N GLU A 210 1.52 18.70 -11.71
CA GLU A 210 0.40 19.65 -11.59
C GLU A 210 -0.26 19.55 -10.21
N MET A 211 -0.21 18.39 -9.57
CA MET A 211 -0.63 18.22 -8.17
C MET A 211 0.49 18.64 -7.23
N GLN A 212 0.18 19.57 -6.33
CA GLN A 212 1.11 20.06 -5.33
C GLN A 212 0.76 19.54 -3.94
N GLY A 213 1.77 19.35 -3.09
CA GLY A 213 1.64 18.86 -1.73
C GLY A 213 1.50 17.34 -1.61
N PRO A 214 1.38 16.84 -0.38
CA PRO A 214 1.28 15.41 -0.11
C PRO A 214 -0.06 14.83 -0.56
N ARG A 215 -0.05 13.59 -1.00
CA ARG A 215 -1.21 12.83 -1.44
C ARG A 215 -1.01 11.33 -1.28
N ALA A 216 -2.09 10.59 -1.13
CA ALA A 216 -2.03 9.15 -0.90
C ALA A 216 -2.89 8.37 -1.90
N ILE A 217 -2.37 7.21 -2.32
CA ILE A 217 -3.14 6.15 -2.97
C ILE A 217 -3.01 4.89 -2.13
N ARG A 218 -4.14 4.29 -1.78
CA ARG A 218 -4.21 3.09 -0.96
C ARG A 218 -4.91 1.97 -1.70
N TYR A 219 -4.42 0.75 -1.57
CA TYR A 219 -4.98 -0.41 -2.26
C TYR A 219 -4.80 -1.69 -1.45
N PRO A 220 -5.73 -2.69 -1.64
CA PRO A 220 -5.72 -3.92 -0.86
C PRO A 220 -4.59 -4.86 -1.27
N ARG A 221 -4.36 -5.87 -0.45
CA ARG A 221 -3.51 -7.02 -0.78
C ARG A 221 -4.23 -7.96 -1.73
N GLY A 222 -3.52 -8.48 -2.73
CA GLY A 222 -4.03 -9.52 -3.63
C GLY A 222 -4.59 -9.00 -4.94
N GLY A 223 -5.47 -9.80 -5.53
CA GLY A 223 -6.10 -9.50 -6.83
C GLY A 223 -7.36 -8.67 -6.69
N GLU A 224 -7.81 -8.08 -7.81
CA GLU A 224 -9.09 -7.40 -7.87
C GLU A 224 -10.27 -8.38 -7.86
N SER A 225 -11.40 -7.97 -7.33
CA SER A 225 -12.65 -8.70 -7.45
C SER A 225 -13.20 -8.65 -8.88
N LYS A 226 -13.63 -9.80 -9.40
CA LYS A 226 -14.30 -9.89 -10.69
C LYS A 226 -15.61 -9.10 -10.71
N ALA A 227 -16.28 -8.97 -9.56
CA ALA A 227 -17.50 -8.20 -9.41
C ALA A 227 -17.26 -6.70 -9.56
N LEU A 228 -16.08 -6.22 -9.15
CA LEU A 228 -15.68 -4.82 -9.25
C LEU A 228 -14.99 -4.50 -10.58
N ALA A 229 -14.19 -5.42 -11.12
CA ALA A 229 -13.50 -5.27 -12.40
C ALA A 229 -14.45 -4.91 -13.55
N LYS A 230 -15.68 -5.44 -13.54
CA LYS A 230 -16.69 -5.16 -14.58
C LYS A 230 -17.10 -3.68 -14.68
N TYR A 231 -16.90 -2.88 -13.65
CA TYR A 231 -17.25 -1.46 -13.67
C TYR A 231 -16.17 -0.59 -14.33
N GLY A 232 -14.97 -1.12 -14.53
CA GLY A 232 -13.85 -0.39 -15.14
C GLY A 232 -13.50 0.89 -14.39
N CYS A 233 -13.06 1.90 -15.13
CA CYS A 233 -12.72 3.22 -14.60
C CYS A 233 -13.51 4.31 -15.33
N SER A 234 -14.34 5.06 -14.60
CA SER A 234 -15.08 6.19 -15.15
C SER A 234 -14.24 7.47 -15.29
N GLY A 235 -13.09 7.53 -14.64
CA GLY A 235 -12.28 8.74 -14.48
C GLY A 235 -12.85 9.75 -13.48
N LYS A 236 -13.93 9.40 -12.75
CA LYS A 236 -14.54 10.23 -11.70
C LYS A 236 -14.04 9.80 -10.32
N GLU A 237 -14.07 10.73 -9.39
CA GLU A 237 -13.66 10.50 -8.01
C GLU A 237 -14.70 9.72 -7.18
N TYR A 238 -15.92 9.60 -7.70
CA TYR A 238 -16.96 8.69 -7.21
C TYR A 238 -17.89 8.25 -8.35
N ASP A 239 -18.54 7.11 -8.18
CA ASP A 239 -19.54 6.56 -9.09
C ASP A 239 -20.81 6.17 -8.34
N LYS A 240 -21.96 6.44 -8.93
CA LYS A 240 -23.23 5.88 -8.50
C LYS A 240 -23.47 4.57 -9.27
N LEU A 241 -23.18 3.44 -8.61
CA LEU A 241 -23.23 2.11 -9.24
C LEU A 241 -24.64 1.56 -9.37
N ILE A 242 -25.51 1.86 -8.41
CA ILE A 242 -26.93 1.51 -8.42
C ILE A 242 -27.74 2.79 -8.21
N PHE A 243 -28.71 2.98 -9.10
CA PHE A 243 -29.71 4.01 -8.99
C PHE A 243 -31.10 3.36 -8.95
N THR A 244 -31.85 3.58 -7.88
CA THR A 244 -33.20 3.08 -7.71
C THR A 244 -34.17 4.26 -7.51
N PRO A 245 -35.09 4.50 -8.47
CA PRO A 245 -36.03 5.61 -8.36
C PRO A 245 -36.84 5.56 -7.05
N GLY A 246 -36.76 6.66 -6.30
CA GLY A 246 -37.49 6.77 -5.01
C GLY A 246 -36.77 6.12 -3.82
N ALA A 247 -35.51 5.68 -3.97
CA ALA A 247 -34.72 5.24 -2.84
C ALA A 247 -34.56 6.37 -1.81
N LYS A 248 -34.67 6.02 -0.54
CA LYS A 248 -34.47 6.92 0.62
C LYS A 248 -33.22 6.55 1.42
N THR A 249 -32.41 5.67 0.89
CA THR A 249 -31.19 5.15 1.52
C THR A 249 -30.11 5.07 0.48
N ALA A 250 -28.96 5.65 0.81
CA ALA A 250 -27.73 5.48 0.04
C ALA A 250 -26.74 4.62 0.85
N LEU A 251 -26.15 3.63 0.19
CA LEU A 251 -25.02 2.88 0.71
C LEU A 251 -23.75 3.44 0.05
N VAL A 252 -22.77 3.80 0.87
CA VAL A 252 -21.53 4.44 0.40
C VAL A 252 -20.34 3.62 0.86
N SER A 253 -19.45 3.23 -0.05
CA SER A 253 -18.25 2.48 0.27
C SER A 253 -17.13 2.76 -0.73
N TYR A 254 -15.95 2.16 -0.49
CA TYR A 254 -14.75 2.29 -1.32
C TYR A 254 -13.94 1.01 -1.29
N ALA A 255 -12.98 0.89 -2.18
CA ALA A 255 -12.11 -0.27 -2.34
C ALA A 255 -12.89 -1.59 -2.55
N ASP A 256 -12.42 -2.68 -1.97
CA ASP A 256 -13.02 -4.01 -2.06
C ASP A 256 -14.32 -4.17 -1.26
N GLU A 257 -14.55 -3.38 -0.21
CA GLU A 257 -15.81 -3.37 0.55
C GLU A 257 -17.04 -2.96 -0.29
N VAL A 258 -16.83 -2.38 -1.47
CA VAL A 258 -17.92 -2.09 -2.43
C VAL A 258 -18.64 -3.36 -2.88
N GLU A 259 -17.96 -4.51 -2.96
CA GLU A 259 -18.59 -5.79 -3.29
C GLU A 259 -19.60 -6.23 -2.23
N ASP A 260 -19.25 -6.08 -0.95
CA ASP A 260 -20.14 -6.39 0.16
C ASP A 260 -21.36 -5.47 0.17
N VAL A 261 -21.14 -4.19 -0.12
CA VAL A 261 -22.24 -3.19 -0.19
C VAL A 261 -23.17 -3.48 -1.37
N LEU A 262 -22.67 -3.90 -2.52
CA LEU A 262 -23.50 -4.33 -3.64
C LEU A 262 -24.37 -5.55 -3.26
N THR A 263 -23.76 -6.51 -2.58
CA THR A 263 -24.49 -7.70 -2.06
C THR A 263 -25.56 -7.29 -1.04
N ALA A 264 -25.23 -6.36 -0.14
CA ALA A 264 -26.19 -5.84 0.84
C ALA A 264 -27.36 -5.13 0.15
N ALA A 265 -27.10 -4.33 -0.89
CA ALA A 265 -28.16 -3.66 -1.64
C ALA A 265 -29.12 -4.66 -2.32
N GLU A 266 -28.59 -5.76 -2.87
CA GLU A 266 -29.41 -6.85 -3.44
C GLU A 266 -30.30 -7.53 -2.38
N LEU A 267 -29.78 -7.74 -1.18
CA LEU A 267 -30.54 -8.33 -0.07
C LEU A 267 -31.65 -7.39 0.42
N LEU A 268 -31.34 -6.10 0.60
CA LEU A 268 -32.29 -5.08 1.01
C LEU A 268 -33.39 -4.91 -0.03
N ALA A 269 -33.08 -4.97 -1.31
CA ALA A 269 -34.08 -4.89 -2.37
C ALA A 269 -35.10 -6.05 -2.30
N LYS A 270 -34.68 -7.27 -1.91
CA LYS A 270 -35.57 -8.41 -1.69
C LYS A 270 -36.52 -8.21 -0.52
N GLU A 271 -36.08 -7.44 0.48
CA GLU A 271 -36.90 -7.06 1.64
C GLU A 271 -37.77 -5.82 1.39
N GLY A 272 -37.79 -5.30 0.16
CA GLY A 272 -38.55 -4.13 -0.22
C GLY A 272 -37.96 -2.79 0.23
N ILE A 273 -36.67 -2.77 0.52
CA ILE A 273 -35.92 -1.58 0.92
C ILE A 273 -34.97 -1.19 -0.22
N PRO A 274 -35.42 -0.36 -1.19
CA PRO A 274 -34.57 0.07 -2.30
C PRO A 274 -33.47 1.00 -1.82
N CYS A 275 -32.25 0.77 -2.31
CA CYS A 275 -31.08 1.57 -1.98
C CYS A 275 -30.36 2.02 -3.25
N ASP A 276 -29.73 3.19 -3.18
CA ASP A 276 -28.70 3.58 -4.12
C ASP A 276 -27.32 3.15 -3.60
N VAL A 277 -26.38 2.90 -4.50
CA VAL A 277 -25.00 2.53 -4.11
C VAL A 277 -24.00 3.49 -4.73
N TYR A 278 -23.20 4.10 -3.89
CA TYR A 278 -22.10 4.97 -4.28
C TYR A 278 -20.75 4.31 -3.97
N LYS A 279 -19.86 4.30 -4.95
CA LYS A 279 -18.48 3.87 -4.85
C LYS A 279 -17.58 5.11 -4.86
N LEU A 280 -16.74 5.26 -3.86
CA LEU A 280 -15.75 6.32 -3.80
C LEU A 280 -14.39 5.83 -4.33
N VAL A 281 -13.73 6.65 -5.12
CA VAL A 281 -12.32 6.50 -5.48
C VAL A 281 -11.49 7.50 -4.68
N ARG A 282 -11.86 8.79 -4.65
CA ARG A 282 -11.32 9.72 -3.67
C ARG A 282 -12.15 9.66 -2.38
N ILE A 283 -11.55 9.14 -1.33
CA ILE A 283 -12.20 8.96 -0.03
C ILE A 283 -12.00 10.15 0.91
N PHE A 284 -11.08 11.06 0.57
CA PHE A 284 -10.85 12.29 1.32
C PHE A 284 -10.08 13.32 0.44
N PRO A 285 -10.40 14.63 0.52
CA PRO A 285 -11.69 15.16 0.99
C PRO A 285 -12.83 14.70 0.06
N PHE A 286 -14.05 14.69 0.57
CA PHE A 286 -15.21 14.37 -0.25
C PHE A 286 -15.49 15.46 -1.27
N GLU A 287 -15.95 15.05 -2.47
CA GLU A 287 -16.48 15.97 -3.45
C GLU A 287 -17.74 16.69 -2.93
N GLU A 288 -17.83 18.00 -3.18
CA GLU A 288 -19.04 18.76 -2.81
C GLU A 288 -20.30 18.25 -3.51
N GLU A 289 -20.16 17.77 -4.76
CA GLU A 289 -21.26 17.18 -5.53
C GLU A 289 -21.76 15.90 -4.88
N LEU A 290 -20.85 15.04 -4.40
CA LEU A 290 -21.21 13.85 -3.64
C LEU A 290 -22.00 14.20 -2.37
N ILE A 291 -21.56 15.22 -1.62
CA ILE A 291 -22.26 15.64 -0.40
C ILE A 291 -23.67 16.15 -0.73
N ARG A 292 -23.82 16.90 -1.83
CA ARG A 292 -25.13 17.35 -2.32
C ARG A 292 -26.02 16.18 -2.73
N ASP A 293 -25.47 15.21 -3.48
CA ASP A 293 -26.21 14.02 -3.87
C ASP A 293 -26.70 13.23 -2.64
N LEU A 294 -25.80 13.01 -1.66
CA LEU A 294 -26.14 12.27 -0.45
C LEU A 294 -27.12 13.00 0.46
N SER A 295 -27.20 14.34 0.40
CA SER A 295 -28.16 15.13 1.19
C SER A 295 -29.61 14.94 0.74
N ALA A 296 -29.85 14.29 -0.38
CA ALA A 296 -31.19 13.98 -0.89
C ALA A 296 -31.84 12.74 -0.27
N TYR A 297 -31.09 11.94 0.52
CA TYR A 297 -31.55 10.74 1.25
C TYR A 297 -31.85 11.11 2.71
#